data_b939fe7a4950347b3cdf0d2f70349a4c
#
_entry.id   b939fe7a4950347b3cdf0d2f70349a4c
#
_cell.length_a   1.000
_cell.length_b   1.000
_cell.length_c   1.000
_cell.angle_alpha   90.00
_cell.angle_beta   90.00
_cell.angle_gamma   90.00
#
_symmetry.space_group_name_H-M   'P 1'
#
loop_
_entity.id
_entity.type
_entity.pdbx_description
1 polymer ?
#
loop_
_entity_poly.entity_id
_entity_poly.type
_entity_poly.pdbx_seq_one_letter_code
_entity_poly.pdbx_strand_id
1 'polypeptide(L)'
;MKYLFLLLICVYCCLFGYARPVIVYDDDNLSCNRIISLEQDAYGFIWIATEDGLNKFDGYTFANYFHDESDSTSIACNYINKVYSDSHQRLWVASNKGIQYYLPQQNAFRTIKLPVNSNPNVTAITELHNGDIWIAASGSGLYSINSH
;
A
#
# COMPACT_ATOMS: atom_id res chain seq x y z
N MET A 1 -0.61 -43.66 35.53
CA MET A 1 0.52 -43.41 34.61
C MET A 1 0.12 -42.85 33.23
N LYS A 2 -0.90 -43.41 32.55
CA LYS A 2 -1.35 -42.88 31.22
C LYS A 2 -1.77 -41.40 31.24
N TYR A 3 -2.48 -40.94 32.24
CA TYR A 3 -2.97 -39.55 32.32
C TYR A 3 -1.87 -38.55 32.66
N LEU A 4 -0.83 -38.95 33.38
CA LEU A 4 0.32 -38.10 33.68
C LEU A 4 1.15 -37.84 32.40
N PHE A 5 1.24 -38.83 31.52
CA PHE A 5 1.94 -38.71 30.24
C PHE A 5 1.22 -37.77 29.25
N LEU A 6 -0.14 -37.84 29.22
CA LEU A 6 -0.96 -36.91 28.40
C LEU A 6 -0.85 -35.49 28.91
N LEU A 7 -0.81 -35.26 30.22
CA LEU A 7 -0.69 -33.92 30.82
C LEU A 7 0.70 -33.32 30.53
N LEU A 8 1.74 -34.15 30.58
CA LEU A 8 3.10 -33.73 30.20
C LEU A 8 3.21 -33.33 28.70
N ILE A 9 2.54 -34.06 27.80
CA ILE A 9 2.50 -33.72 26.36
C ILE A 9 1.73 -32.41 26.12
N CYS A 10 0.59 -32.18 26.79
CA CYS A 10 -0.15 -30.92 26.70
C CYS A 10 0.69 -29.72 27.21
N VAL A 11 1.38 -29.88 28.34
CA VAL A 11 2.25 -28.82 28.90
C VAL A 11 3.44 -28.56 27.98
N TYR A 12 4.01 -29.60 27.37
CA TYR A 12 5.10 -29.46 26.41
C TYR A 12 4.66 -28.70 25.13
N CYS A 13 3.46 -28.99 24.62
CA CYS A 13 2.89 -28.23 23.48
C CYS A 13 2.56 -26.78 23.84
N CYS A 14 2.23 -26.46 25.09
CA CYS A 14 1.97 -25.07 25.51
C CYS A 14 3.26 -24.27 25.79
N LEU A 15 4.39 -24.95 26.10
CA LEU A 15 5.66 -24.29 26.39
C LEU A 15 6.52 -24.00 25.15
N PHE A 16 6.31 -24.74 24.05
CA PHE A 16 6.90 -24.43 22.77
C PHE A 16 5.96 -23.48 22.01
N GLY A 17 6.04 -22.20 22.35
CA GLY A 17 5.41 -21.18 21.52
C GLY A 17 5.82 -21.41 20.07
N TYR A 18 4.84 -21.65 19.19
CA TYR A 18 5.08 -21.75 17.75
C TYR A 18 5.74 -20.46 17.29
N ALA A 19 7.04 -20.51 17.12
CA ALA A 19 7.74 -19.44 16.42
C ALA A 19 7.11 -19.36 15.01
N ARG A 20 6.39 -18.28 14.72
CA ARG A 20 5.87 -18.05 13.38
C ARG A 20 7.06 -17.94 12.45
N PRO A 21 7.13 -18.72 11.37
CA PRO A 21 8.24 -18.59 10.44
C PRO A 21 8.26 -17.16 9.89
N VAL A 22 9.44 -16.56 9.86
CA VAL A 22 9.67 -15.34 9.11
C VAL A 22 9.85 -15.76 7.66
N ILE A 23 8.95 -15.32 6.79
CA ILE A 23 9.07 -15.54 5.35
C ILE A 23 9.76 -14.30 4.78
N VAL A 24 10.85 -14.52 4.08
CA VAL A 24 11.55 -13.47 3.35
C VAL A 24 11.12 -13.58 1.89
N TYR A 25 10.54 -12.51 1.37
CA TYR A 25 10.28 -12.34 -0.05
C TYR A 25 11.50 -11.61 -0.63
N ASP A 26 12.28 -12.33 -1.44
CA ASP A 26 13.50 -11.78 -2.02
C ASP A 26 13.26 -10.98 -3.30
N ASP A 27 14.31 -10.36 -3.77
CA ASP A 27 14.35 -9.20 -4.65
C ASP A 27 13.84 -9.41 -6.07
N ASP A 28 13.80 -10.65 -6.55
CA ASP A 28 13.68 -10.94 -7.99
C ASP A 28 12.31 -10.52 -8.59
N ASN A 29 11.33 -10.18 -7.74
CA ASN A 29 9.97 -9.87 -8.18
C ASN A 29 9.47 -8.46 -7.79
N LEU A 30 10.22 -7.73 -6.97
CA LEU A 30 9.90 -6.34 -6.62
C LEU A 30 10.47 -5.38 -7.67
N SER A 31 9.76 -4.29 -7.93
CA SER A 31 10.25 -3.23 -8.82
C SER A 31 11.52 -2.56 -8.29
N CYS A 32 11.64 -2.45 -6.96
CA CYS A 32 12.80 -1.90 -6.27
C CYS A 32 12.80 -2.33 -4.80
N ASN A 33 14.00 -2.60 -4.23
CA ASN A 33 14.19 -3.01 -2.83
C ASN A 33 14.09 -1.87 -1.82
N ARG A 34 14.02 -0.63 -2.28
CA ARG A 34 13.80 0.51 -1.41
C ARG A 34 12.31 0.73 -1.19
N ILE A 35 11.78 0.00 -0.22
CA ILE A 35 10.38 0.06 0.16
C ILE A 35 10.14 1.30 1.02
N ILE A 36 9.11 2.09 0.66
CA ILE A 36 8.74 3.32 1.34
C ILE A 36 7.47 3.14 2.17
N SER A 37 6.47 2.42 1.64
CA SER A 37 5.18 2.23 2.30
C SER A 37 4.57 0.88 1.95
N LEU A 38 3.80 0.32 2.88
CA LEU A 38 3.00 -0.88 2.71
C LEU A 38 1.56 -0.57 3.09
N GLU A 39 0.61 -1.16 2.37
CA GLU A 39 -0.82 -1.07 2.67
C GLU A 39 -1.54 -2.33 2.21
N GLN A 40 -2.50 -2.81 2.97
CA GLN A 40 -3.39 -3.87 2.54
C GLN A 40 -4.71 -3.26 2.08
N ASP A 41 -5.15 -3.60 0.85
CA ASP A 41 -6.44 -3.16 0.36
C ASP A 41 -7.60 -4.03 0.90
N ALA A 42 -8.82 -3.59 0.64
CA ALA A 42 -10.03 -4.29 1.09
C ALA A 42 -10.23 -5.67 0.48
N TYR A 43 -9.51 -6.00 -0.59
CA TYR A 43 -9.53 -7.29 -1.26
C TYR A 43 -8.45 -8.25 -0.75
N GLY A 44 -7.58 -7.77 0.17
CA GLY A 44 -6.51 -8.55 0.78
C GLY A 44 -5.17 -8.48 0.03
N PHE A 45 -5.06 -7.74 -1.06
CA PHE A 45 -3.79 -7.51 -1.75
C PHE A 45 -2.89 -6.60 -0.93
N ILE A 46 -1.59 -6.90 -0.91
CA ILE A 46 -0.59 -6.02 -0.31
C ILE A 46 0.00 -5.11 -1.40
N TRP A 47 -0.13 -3.82 -1.19
CA TRP A 47 0.47 -2.80 -2.05
C TRP A 47 1.76 -2.30 -1.45
N ILE A 48 2.81 -2.24 -2.26
CA ILE A 48 4.17 -1.94 -1.85
C ILE A 48 4.68 -0.76 -2.66
N ALA A 49 4.76 0.39 -2.02
CA ALA A 49 5.33 1.60 -2.59
C ALA A 49 6.85 1.55 -2.51
N THR A 50 7.53 1.85 -3.59
CA THR A 50 8.99 1.86 -3.66
C THR A 50 9.53 3.17 -4.27
N GLU A 51 10.84 3.35 -4.27
CA GLU A 51 11.50 4.46 -4.97
C GLU A 51 11.41 4.33 -6.50
N ASP A 52 11.15 3.12 -7.03
CA ASP A 52 11.04 2.89 -8.47
C ASP A 52 9.92 1.90 -8.80
N GLY A 53 8.67 2.37 -8.68
CA GLY A 53 7.46 1.65 -9.02
C GLY A 53 6.57 1.33 -7.83
N LEU A 54 5.38 0.86 -8.17
CA LEU A 54 4.37 0.36 -7.25
C LEU A 54 4.14 -1.13 -7.51
N ASN A 55 4.07 -1.93 -6.45
CA ASN A 55 3.88 -3.36 -6.57
C ASN A 55 2.60 -3.78 -5.88
N LYS A 56 1.88 -4.75 -6.47
CA LYS A 56 0.71 -5.41 -5.90
C LYS A 56 1.02 -6.88 -5.73
N PHE A 57 0.88 -7.39 -4.50
CA PHE A 57 1.14 -8.78 -4.14
C PHE A 57 -0.16 -9.49 -3.76
N ASP A 58 -0.42 -10.65 -4.35
CA ASP A 58 -1.62 -11.47 -4.14
C ASP A 58 -1.42 -12.62 -3.14
N GLY A 59 -0.23 -12.70 -2.52
CA GLY A 59 0.17 -13.82 -1.66
C GLY A 59 1.08 -14.81 -2.38
N TYR A 60 1.20 -14.75 -3.71
CA TYR A 60 1.98 -15.66 -4.55
C TYR A 60 2.86 -14.94 -5.56
N THR A 61 2.31 -13.91 -6.23
CA THR A 61 2.97 -13.20 -7.33
C THR A 61 2.91 -11.70 -7.13
N PHE A 62 3.87 -10.99 -7.75
CA PHE A 62 3.91 -9.53 -7.82
C PHE A 62 3.46 -9.05 -9.19
N ALA A 63 2.57 -8.06 -9.22
CA ALA A 63 2.29 -7.25 -10.38
C ALA A 63 2.93 -5.88 -10.17
N ASN A 64 3.80 -5.47 -11.09
CA ASN A 64 4.58 -4.24 -10.99
C ASN A 64 3.98 -3.16 -11.90
N TYR A 65 3.84 -1.96 -11.38
CA TYR A 65 3.31 -0.79 -12.08
C TYR A 65 4.39 0.27 -12.19
N PHE A 66 4.61 0.75 -13.41
CA PHE A 66 5.55 1.81 -13.72
C PHE A 66 4.86 2.97 -14.43
N HIS A 67 5.48 4.14 -14.36
CA HIS A 67 5.06 5.30 -15.13
C HIS A 67 5.32 5.08 -16.62
N ASP A 68 4.32 5.37 -17.44
CA ASP A 68 4.41 5.36 -18.90
C ASP A 68 3.89 6.72 -19.42
N GLU A 69 4.75 7.48 -20.07
CA GLU A 69 4.39 8.80 -20.64
C GLU A 69 3.31 8.70 -21.74
N SER A 70 3.20 7.55 -22.40
CA SER A 70 2.20 7.27 -23.44
C SER A 70 0.86 6.83 -22.88
N ASP A 71 0.80 6.40 -21.60
CA ASP A 71 -0.40 5.92 -20.94
C ASP A 71 -0.79 6.82 -19.76
N SER A 72 -1.80 7.68 -19.97
CA SER A 72 -2.34 8.57 -18.94
C SER A 72 -3.02 7.84 -17.77
N THR A 73 -3.23 6.53 -17.87
CA THR A 73 -3.79 5.67 -16.83
C THR A 73 -2.74 4.94 -16.01
N SER A 74 -1.47 5.09 -16.35
CA SER A 74 -0.34 4.59 -15.56
C SER A 74 -0.15 5.40 -14.27
N ILE A 75 0.75 4.96 -13.36
CA ILE A 75 1.14 5.76 -12.20
C ILE A 75 1.82 7.06 -12.63
N ALA A 76 1.62 8.15 -11.88
CA ALA A 76 2.10 9.50 -12.26
C ALA A 76 3.63 9.63 -12.28
N CYS A 77 4.32 8.85 -11.47
CA CYS A 77 5.78 8.65 -11.52
C CYS A 77 6.16 7.39 -10.73
N ASN A 78 7.39 6.91 -10.90
CA ASN A 78 7.86 5.70 -10.23
C ASN A 78 8.16 5.91 -8.74
N TYR A 79 8.46 7.12 -8.30
CA TYR A 79 8.75 7.39 -6.89
C TYR A 79 7.45 7.55 -6.09
N ILE A 80 7.06 6.49 -5.36
CA ILE A 80 5.82 6.45 -4.60
C ILE A 80 6.11 6.70 -3.12
N ASN A 81 5.50 7.75 -2.57
CA ASN A 81 5.71 8.16 -1.18
C ASN A 81 4.81 7.42 -0.19
N LYS A 82 3.54 7.16 -0.60
CA LYS A 82 2.55 6.56 0.29
C LYS A 82 1.48 5.82 -0.52
N VAL A 83 1.07 4.68 -0.01
CA VAL A 83 -0.19 4.01 -0.35
C VAL A 83 -1.11 4.03 0.86
N TYR A 84 -2.42 4.16 0.62
CA TYR A 84 -3.43 4.22 1.68
C TYR A 84 -4.76 3.65 1.17
N SER A 85 -5.36 2.71 1.92
CA SER A 85 -6.68 2.16 1.65
C SER A 85 -7.70 2.86 2.56
N ASP A 86 -8.70 3.51 1.97
CA ASP A 86 -9.71 4.24 2.73
C ASP A 86 -10.90 3.35 3.13
N SER A 87 -11.79 3.89 3.97
CA SER A 87 -12.99 3.19 4.44
C SER A 87 -13.98 2.86 3.32
N HIS A 88 -13.89 3.54 2.17
CA HIS A 88 -14.68 3.27 0.96
C HIS A 88 -14.00 2.28 0.00
N GLN A 89 -12.95 1.59 0.46
CA GLN A 89 -12.19 0.59 -0.31
C GLN A 89 -11.46 1.17 -1.53
N ARG A 90 -11.17 2.47 -1.54
CA ARG A 90 -10.34 3.10 -2.57
C ARG A 90 -8.88 3.02 -2.14
N LEU A 91 -8.01 2.59 -3.04
CA LEU A 91 -6.58 2.64 -2.83
C LEU A 91 -6.01 3.94 -3.40
N TRP A 92 -5.47 4.76 -2.54
CA TRP A 92 -4.80 6.01 -2.86
C TRP A 92 -3.31 5.81 -3.01
N VAL A 93 -2.72 6.50 -4.01
CA VAL A 93 -1.30 6.43 -4.32
C VAL A 93 -0.75 7.86 -4.38
N ALA A 94 0.09 8.20 -3.40
CA ALA A 94 0.78 9.47 -3.34
C ALA A 94 2.20 9.36 -3.88
N SER A 95 2.59 10.29 -4.72
CA SER A 95 3.87 10.29 -5.39
C SER A 95 4.50 11.69 -5.44
N ASN A 96 5.71 11.79 -5.96
CA ASN A 96 6.38 13.06 -6.20
C ASN A 96 5.67 13.93 -7.27
N LYS A 97 4.69 13.38 -8.00
CA LYS A 97 3.93 14.08 -9.03
C LYS A 97 2.42 14.11 -8.77
N GLY A 98 2.02 14.10 -7.50
CA GLY A 98 0.63 14.25 -7.10
C GLY A 98 0.01 13.02 -6.46
N ILE A 99 -1.30 12.94 -6.53
CA ILE A 99 -2.11 11.88 -5.95
C ILE A 99 -3.02 11.26 -6.99
N GLN A 100 -3.13 9.95 -6.92
CA GLN A 100 -3.99 9.13 -7.75
C GLN A 100 -4.79 8.15 -6.88
N TYR A 101 -5.83 7.56 -7.43
CA TYR A 101 -6.44 6.37 -6.88
C TYR A 101 -6.53 5.26 -7.94
N TYR A 102 -6.47 4.02 -7.46
CA TYR A 102 -6.52 2.83 -8.30
C TYR A 102 -7.96 2.48 -8.68
N LEU A 103 -8.17 2.05 -9.93
CA LEU A 103 -9.43 1.58 -10.51
C LEU A 103 -9.32 0.07 -10.77
N PRO A 104 -9.79 -0.81 -9.86
CA PRO A 104 -9.57 -2.25 -9.97
C PRO A 104 -10.09 -2.88 -11.27
N GLN A 105 -11.28 -2.44 -11.75
CA GLN A 105 -11.93 -3.01 -12.95
C GLN A 105 -11.17 -2.69 -14.23
N GLN A 106 -10.41 -1.60 -14.25
CA GLN A 106 -9.66 -1.14 -15.41
C GLN A 106 -8.17 -1.44 -15.29
N ASN A 107 -7.71 -1.89 -14.11
CA ASN A 107 -6.30 -2.02 -13.75
C ASN A 107 -5.51 -0.72 -14.06
N ALA A 108 -6.06 0.42 -13.67
CA ALA A 108 -5.62 1.75 -14.06
C ALA A 108 -5.58 2.70 -12.86
N PHE A 109 -4.88 3.83 -13.01
CA PHE A 109 -4.79 4.88 -12.01
C PHE A 109 -5.45 6.16 -12.52
N ARG A 110 -6.18 6.85 -11.64
CA ARG A 110 -6.79 8.13 -11.94
C ARG A 110 -6.18 9.23 -11.10
N THR A 111 -5.63 10.24 -11.78
CA THR A 111 -5.05 11.42 -11.13
C THR A 111 -6.13 12.34 -10.59
N ILE A 112 -5.97 12.80 -9.35
CA ILE A 112 -6.76 13.86 -8.75
C ILE A 112 -6.04 15.19 -8.95
N LYS A 113 -6.73 16.14 -9.59
CA LYS A 113 -6.22 17.51 -9.76
C LYS A 113 -6.40 18.27 -8.46
N LEU A 114 -5.28 18.64 -7.83
CA LEU A 114 -5.28 19.56 -6.71
C LEU A 114 -5.31 21.02 -7.24
N PRO A 115 -5.87 21.98 -6.45
CA PRO A 115 -5.99 23.38 -6.87
C PRO A 115 -4.64 24.11 -6.77
N VAL A 116 -3.64 23.62 -7.47
CA VAL A 116 -2.27 24.15 -7.57
C VAL A 116 -1.80 24.16 -9.04
N ASN A 117 -0.87 25.03 -9.36
CA ASN A 117 -0.39 25.20 -10.73
C ASN A 117 0.57 24.09 -11.21
N SER A 118 0.96 23.16 -10.32
CA SER A 118 1.88 22.05 -10.60
C SER A 118 1.42 20.79 -9.88
N ASN A 119 1.90 19.64 -10.33
CA ASN A 119 1.68 18.38 -9.61
C ASN A 119 2.59 18.36 -8.36
N PRO A 120 2.04 18.53 -7.14
CA PRO A 120 2.84 18.66 -5.94
C PRO A 120 3.37 17.30 -5.48
N ASN A 121 4.50 17.33 -4.76
CA ASN A 121 5.00 16.16 -4.05
C ASN A 121 4.10 15.85 -2.85
N VAL A 122 3.23 14.84 -2.97
CA VAL A 122 2.35 14.38 -1.90
C VAL A 122 3.09 13.37 -1.03
N THR A 123 3.21 13.70 0.27
CA THR A 123 4.04 12.92 1.22
C THR A 123 3.22 12.13 2.25
N ALA A 124 1.98 12.54 2.50
CA ALA A 124 1.12 11.87 3.46
C ALA A 124 -0.34 11.89 3.05
N ILE A 125 -1.06 10.85 3.45
CA ILE A 125 -2.51 10.70 3.28
C ILE A 125 -3.07 10.16 4.60
N THR A 126 -4.22 10.66 4.99
CA THR A 126 -5.02 10.12 6.09
C THR A 126 -6.51 10.33 5.83
N GLU A 127 -7.34 9.52 6.44
CA GLU A 127 -8.79 9.67 6.44
C GLU A 127 -9.27 10.16 7.82
N LEU A 128 -10.18 11.11 7.83
CA LEU A 128 -10.85 11.56 9.05
C LEU A 128 -12.07 10.68 9.36
N HIS A 129 -12.60 10.78 10.57
CA HIS A 129 -13.79 10.03 11.00
C HIS A 129 -15.06 10.31 10.16
N ASN A 130 -15.12 11.45 9.48
CA ASN A 130 -16.20 11.79 8.56
C ASN A 130 -16.00 11.24 7.13
N GLY A 131 -14.90 10.51 6.88
CA GLY A 131 -14.55 9.94 5.59
C GLY A 131 -13.76 10.86 4.66
N ASP A 132 -13.52 12.12 5.03
CA ASP A 132 -12.72 13.05 4.22
C ASP A 132 -11.26 12.60 4.17
N ILE A 133 -10.69 12.62 2.98
CA ILE A 133 -9.27 12.30 2.76
C ILE A 133 -8.44 13.59 2.87
N TRP A 134 -7.49 13.58 3.77
CA TRP A 134 -6.54 14.67 3.95
C TRP A 134 -5.19 14.30 3.37
N ILE A 135 -4.58 15.27 2.67
CA ILE A 135 -3.37 15.10 1.88
C ILE A 135 -2.38 16.20 2.26
N ALA A 136 -1.16 15.81 2.65
CA ALA A 136 -0.07 16.74 2.84
C ALA A 136 0.82 16.75 1.60
N ALA A 137 1.02 17.95 1.04
CA ALA A 137 1.87 18.17 -0.13
C ALA A 137 3.05 19.07 0.23
N SER A 138 4.26 18.54 0.12
CA SER A 138 5.49 19.26 0.48
C SER A 138 5.66 20.52 -0.34
N GLY A 139 5.82 21.67 0.35
CA GLY A 139 5.95 22.99 -0.28
C GLY A 139 4.65 23.56 -0.87
N SER A 140 3.51 22.83 -0.75
CA SER A 140 2.23 23.26 -1.35
C SER A 140 1.08 23.32 -0.32
N GLY A 141 1.24 22.70 0.84
CA GLY A 141 0.28 22.79 1.95
C GLY A 141 -0.54 21.54 2.18
N LEU A 142 -1.71 21.73 2.81
CA LEU A 142 -2.64 20.70 3.22
C LEU A 142 -3.94 20.82 2.42
N TYR A 143 -4.45 19.70 1.93
CA TYR A 143 -5.67 19.62 1.12
C TYR A 143 -6.62 18.59 1.70
N SER A 144 -7.92 18.80 1.51
CA SER A 144 -8.94 17.82 1.81
C SER A 144 -9.76 17.48 0.56
N ILE A 145 -10.11 16.21 0.43
CA ILE A 145 -11.03 15.69 -0.58
C ILE A 145 -12.24 15.18 0.18
N ASN A 146 -13.41 15.75 -0.08
CA ASN A 146 -14.64 15.33 0.57
C ASN A 146 -15.04 13.93 0.11
N SER A 147 -15.57 13.14 1.01
CA SER A 147 -16.01 11.75 0.75
C SER A 147 -17.31 11.68 -0.07
N HIS A 148 -18.02 12.82 -0.25
CA HIS A 148 -19.33 12.93 -0.92
C HIS A 148 -19.23 13.27 -2.40
#